data_0ddefd7fdd117efd0694a59be80d5213
#
_entry.id   0ddefd7fdd117efd0694a59be80d5213
#
_cell.length_a   1.000
_cell.length_b   1.000
_cell.length_c   1.000
_cell.angle_alpha   90.00
_cell.angle_beta   90.00
_cell.angle_gamma   90.00
#
_symmetry.space_group_name_H-M   'P 1'
#
loop_
_entity.id
_entity.type
_entity.pdbx_description
1 polymer ?
#
loop_
_entity_poly.entity_id
_entity_poly.type
_entity_poly.pdbx_seq_one_letter_code
_entity_poly.pdbx_strand_id
1 'polypeptide(L)'
;MNALRSLLYALVFYAGSVLYVLAGIAMLPLGRGAVRRVADAWTGFNRFCARFLLGIRTRIEGEVPKGAVIVACKHQSMFETTEFQCILDTPATVMKSELGRIPLWGRLTRAYGIIPVDRDGGGAALRRLLRAAGEAVAEGRPIVIFPEGTRVAPGERPPLEPGFAGLYRALGLPVVPVALDSGRIWPRRSFVKSPGVVTMRFGAPIPPGLPRAEAEARVHAAINALDLPLPGREGSGVGPPKAAETPSP
;
A
#
# COMPACT_ATOMS: atom_id res chain seq x y z
N MET A 1 27.43 4.90 7.44
CA MET A 1 27.16 4.76 5.97
C MET A 1 25.68 4.88 5.62
N ASN A 2 24.76 4.15 6.25
CA ASN A 2 23.34 4.18 5.88
C ASN A 2 22.67 5.57 6.06
N ALA A 3 23.03 6.33 7.09
CA ALA A 3 22.50 7.67 7.30
C ALA A 3 22.89 8.65 6.17
N LEU A 4 24.16 8.61 5.71
CA LEU A 4 24.63 9.42 4.59
C LEU A 4 23.92 9.06 3.28
N ARG A 5 23.75 7.75 3.00
CA ARG A 5 23.00 7.27 1.83
C ARG A 5 21.54 7.72 1.89
N SER A 6 20.92 7.68 3.08
CA SER A 6 19.53 8.13 3.29
C SER A 6 19.40 9.64 3.13
N LEU A 7 20.41 10.41 3.55
CA LEU A 7 20.44 11.86 3.34
C LEU A 7 20.56 12.20 1.84
N LEU A 8 21.50 11.57 1.15
CA LEU A 8 21.66 11.75 -0.30
C LEU A 8 20.39 11.39 -1.07
N TYR A 9 19.79 10.25 -0.73
CA TYR A 9 18.50 9.84 -1.28
C TYR A 9 17.43 10.92 -1.03
N ALA A 10 17.31 11.41 0.20
CA ALA A 10 16.31 12.42 0.55
C ALA A 10 16.50 13.71 -0.27
N LEU A 11 17.73 14.21 -0.34
CA LEU A 11 18.04 15.43 -1.11
C LEU A 11 17.70 15.25 -2.59
N VAL A 12 18.18 14.17 -3.23
CA VAL A 12 17.96 13.92 -4.66
C VAL A 12 16.50 13.64 -4.95
N PHE A 13 15.87 12.74 -4.19
CA PHE A 13 14.49 12.33 -4.44
C PHE A 13 13.50 13.46 -4.20
N TYR A 14 13.60 14.22 -3.09
CA TYR A 14 12.65 15.29 -2.82
C TYR A 14 12.85 16.49 -3.74
N ALA A 15 14.11 16.86 -4.07
CA ALA A 15 14.37 17.90 -5.07
C ALA A 15 13.81 17.51 -6.45
N GLY A 16 14.07 16.28 -6.89
CA GLY A 16 13.50 15.75 -8.12
C GLY A 16 11.97 15.68 -8.08
N SER A 17 11.38 15.29 -6.95
CA SER A 17 9.91 15.23 -6.79
C SER A 17 9.24 16.59 -7.00
N VAL A 18 9.88 17.69 -6.61
CA VAL A 18 9.36 19.04 -6.91
C VAL A 18 9.26 19.25 -8.42
N LEU A 19 10.27 18.85 -9.18
CA LEU A 19 10.25 18.99 -10.65
C LEU A 19 9.15 18.12 -11.29
N TYR A 20 8.97 16.88 -10.80
CA TYR A 20 7.88 16.01 -11.28
C TYR A 20 6.49 16.54 -10.92
N VAL A 21 6.31 17.15 -9.74
CA VAL A 21 5.05 17.80 -9.37
C VAL A 21 4.76 18.98 -10.29
N LEU A 22 5.74 19.84 -10.56
CA LEU A 22 5.59 20.97 -11.49
C LEU A 22 5.29 20.49 -12.92
N ALA A 23 6.02 19.47 -13.39
CA ALA A 23 5.75 18.86 -14.69
C ALA A 23 4.33 18.26 -14.75
N GLY A 24 3.90 17.57 -13.71
CA GLY A 24 2.55 17.02 -13.63
C GLY A 24 1.46 18.09 -13.68
N ILE A 25 1.66 19.21 -12.98
CA ILE A 25 0.75 20.36 -13.04
C ILE A 25 0.69 20.96 -14.45
N ALA A 26 1.85 21.10 -15.11
CA ALA A 26 1.90 21.59 -16.50
C ALA A 26 1.20 20.63 -17.48
N MET A 27 1.15 19.33 -17.16
CA MET A 27 0.50 18.31 -17.98
C MET A 27 -1.02 18.17 -17.74
N LEU A 28 -1.58 18.81 -16.70
CA LEU A 28 -3.02 18.72 -16.40
C LEU A 28 -3.93 19.09 -17.59
N PRO A 29 -3.65 20.16 -18.38
CA PRO A 29 -4.46 20.50 -19.54
C PRO A 29 -4.47 19.43 -20.65
N LEU A 30 -3.42 18.59 -20.70
CA LEU A 30 -3.28 17.50 -21.68
C LEU A 30 -4.01 16.22 -21.26
N GLY A 31 -4.72 16.26 -20.13
CA GLY A 31 -5.57 15.18 -19.65
C GLY A 31 -4.87 14.11 -18.80
N ARG A 32 -5.68 13.15 -18.34
CA ARG A 32 -5.26 12.11 -17.36
C ARG A 32 -4.08 11.26 -17.83
N GLY A 33 -4.03 10.91 -19.12
CA GLY A 33 -2.95 10.10 -19.68
C GLY A 33 -1.58 10.77 -19.59
N ALA A 34 -1.51 12.11 -19.78
CA ALA A 34 -0.27 12.86 -19.64
C ALA A 34 0.20 12.89 -18.17
N VAL A 35 -0.73 13.11 -17.23
CA VAL A 35 -0.43 13.09 -15.80
C VAL A 35 0.04 11.71 -15.34
N ARG A 36 -0.59 10.63 -15.82
CA ARG A 36 -0.19 9.24 -15.52
C ARG A 36 1.25 8.97 -15.96
N ARG A 37 1.63 9.38 -17.18
CA ARG A 37 3.02 9.22 -17.66
C ARG A 37 4.05 9.95 -16.78
N VAL A 38 3.72 11.15 -16.30
CA VAL A 38 4.59 11.88 -15.36
C VAL A 38 4.68 11.15 -14.01
N ALA A 39 3.57 10.62 -13.50
CA ALA A 39 3.54 9.84 -12.27
C ALA A 39 4.36 8.54 -12.39
N ASP A 40 4.27 7.83 -13.51
CA ASP A 40 5.06 6.63 -13.78
C ASP A 40 6.56 6.96 -13.86
N ALA A 41 6.91 8.08 -14.51
CA ALA A 41 8.29 8.56 -14.55
C ALA A 41 8.79 8.94 -13.15
N TRP A 42 7.96 9.57 -12.31
CA TRP A 42 8.30 9.90 -10.93
C TRP A 42 8.53 8.65 -10.06
N THR A 43 7.67 7.66 -10.17
CA THR A 43 7.85 6.40 -9.43
C THR A 43 9.05 5.60 -9.92
N GLY A 44 9.32 5.61 -11.24
CA GLY A 44 10.55 5.08 -11.82
C GLY A 44 11.79 5.79 -11.29
N PHE A 45 11.74 7.12 -11.16
CA PHE A 45 12.81 7.92 -10.54
C PHE A 45 13.00 7.55 -9.06
N ASN A 46 11.91 7.34 -8.30
CA ASN A 46 12.02 6.84 -6.91
C ASN A 46 12.73 5.48 -6.87
N ARG A 47 12.31 4.54 -7.72
CA ARG A 47 12.94 3.20 -7.85
C ARG A 47 14.42 3.31 -8.21
N PHE A 48 14.80 4.20 -9.13
CA PHE A 48 16.19 4.49 -9.47
C PHE A 48 16.96 4.99 -8.24
N CYS A 49 16.45 6.01 -7.53
CA CYS A 49 17.08 6.54 -6.33
C CYS A 49 17.21 5.48 -5.22
N ALA A 50 16.16 4.68 -4.99
CA ALA A 50 16.19 3.58 -4.02
C ALA A 50 17.26 2.54 -4.37
N ARG A 51 17.37 2.18 -5.66
CA ARG A 51 18.34 1.18 -6.13
C ARG A 51 19.78 1.67 -6.04
N PHE A 52 20.08 2.87 -6.52
CA PHE A 52 21.46 3.32 -6.67
C PHE A 52 21.99 4.11 -5.48
N LEU A 53 21.13 4.86 -4.77
CA LEU A 53 21.56 5.63 -3.60
C LEU A 53 21.42 4.83 -2.31
N LEU A 54 20.32 4.09 -2.14
CA LEU A 54 20.08 3.29 -0.94
C LEU A 54 20.58 1.84 -1.07
N GLY A 55 20.72 1.31 -2.29
CA GLY A 55 21.05 -0.10 -2.52
C GLY A 55 19.88 -1.05 -2.26
N ILE A 56 18.65 -0.55 -2.42
CA ILE A 56 17.42 -1.33 -2.23
C ILE A 56 16.99 -1.91 -3.58
N ARG A 57 16.71 -3.20 -3.62
CA ARG A 57 16.21 -3.92 -4.80
C ARG A 57 14.88 -4.58 -4.46
N THR A 58 14.03 -4.75 -5.46
CA THR A 58 12.78 -5.51 -5.33
C THR A 58 12.96 -6.91 -5.92
N ARG A 59 12.48 -7.91 -5.19
CA ARG A 59 12.29 -9.27 -5.68
C ARG A 59 10.79 -9.53 -5.77
N ILE A 60 10.31 -9.90 -6.94
CA ILE A 60 8.93 -10.30 -7.16
C ILE A 60 8.86 -11.82 -7.15
N GLU A 61 7.95 -12.37 -6.38
CA GLU A 61 7.62 -13.80 -6.32
C GLU A 61 6.13 -13.98 -6.65
N GLY A 62 5.80 -15.03 -7.37
CA GLY A 62 4.44 -15.28 -7.85
C GLY A 62 4.10 -14.48 -9.12
N GLU A 63 2.84 -14.58 -9.54
CA GLU A 63 2.35 -13.96 -10.76
C GLU A 63 1.77 -12.57 -10.50
N VAL A 64 2.27 -11.57 -11.22
CA VAL A 64 1.74 -10.20 -11.16
C VAL A 64 0.43 -10.14 -11.93
N PRO A 65 -0.68 -9.74 -11.29
CA PRO A 65 -1.98 -9.73 -11.94
C PRO A 65 -2.07 -8.65 -13.02
N LYS A 66 -2.91 -8.91 -14.02
CA LYS A 66 -3.28 -7.97 -15.08
C LYS A 66 -4.76 -7.63 -15.02
N GLY A 67 -5.10 -6.42 -15.48
CA GLY A 67 -6.49 -5.97 -15.54
C GLY A 67 -7.11 -5.67 -14.16
N ALA A 68 -8.43 -5.63 -14.12
CA ALA A 68 -9.18 -5.26 -12.93
C ALA A 68 -9.21 -6.40 -11.90
N VAL A 69 -8.45 -6.24 -10.83
CA VAL A 69 -8.41 -7.12 -9.65
C VAL A 69 -8.23 -6.28 -8.39
N ILE A 70 -8.52 -6.83 -7.22
CA ILE A 70 -8.17 -6.22 -5.94
C ILE A 70 -6.80 -6.77 -5.52
N VAL A 71 -5.80 -5.93 -5.40
CA VAL A 71 -4.49 -6.28 -4.84
C VAL A 71 -4.49 -5.86 -3.38
N ALA A 72 -4.58 -6.83 -2.47
CA ALA A 72 -4.58 -6.60 -1.03
C ALA A 72 -3.16 -6.84 -0.49
N CYS A 73 -2.49 -5.79 -0.03
CA CYS A 73 -1.08 -5.86 0.35
C CYS A 73 -0.85 -5.53 1.82
N LYS A 74 0.08 -6.25 2.45
CA LYS A 74 0.70 -5.85 3.72
C LYS A 74 1.24 -4.42 3.61
N HIS A 75 1.10 -3.62 4.67
CA HIS A 75 1.57 -2.23 4.66
C HIS A 75 2.60 -1.97 5.76
N GLN A 76 3.87 -1.91 5.42
CA GLN A 76 4.95 -1.70 6.39
C GLN A 76 5.70 -0.37 6.19
N SER A 77 5.77 0.14 4.95
CA SER A 77 6.51 1.36 4.65
C SER A 77 5.86 2.24 3.58
N MET A 78 6.52 3.29 3.17
CA MET A 78 6.12 4.08 1.99
C MET A 78 6.63 3.44 0.68
N PHE A 79 7.59 2.53 0.77
CA PHE A 79 8.25 1.90 -0.38
C PHE A 79 7.24 1.22 -1.32
N GLU A 80 6.38 0.35 -0.78
CA GLU A 80 5.41 -0.40 -1.55
C GLU A 80 4.39 0.46 -2.28
N THR A 81 4.05 1.65 -1.76
CA THR A 81 3.07 2.53 -2.40
C THR A 81 3.55 3.07 -3.75
N THR A 82 4.85 3.34 -3.88
CA THR A 82 5.47 3.76 -5.14
C THR A 82 5.89 2.56 -6.00
N GLU A 83 6.25 1.45 -5.36
CA GLU A 83 6.70 0.26 -6.06
C GLU A 83 5.57 -0.39 -6.86
N PHE A 84 4.34 -0.42 -6.34
CA PHE A 84 3.18 -0.90 -7.10
C PHE A 84 2.91 -0.13 -8.39
N GLN A 85 3.19 1.18 -8.41
CA GLN A 85 3.06 1.99 -9.62
C GLN A 85 4.04 1.55 -10.72
N CYS A 86 5.18 0.96 -10.32
CA CYS A 86 6.17 0.45 -11.26
C CYS A 86 5.92 -1.02 -11.68
N ILE A 87 5.09 -1.75 -10.93
CA ILE A 87 4.86 -3.21 -11.13
C ILE A 87 3.54 -3.46 -11.86
N LEU A 88 2.49 -2.71 -11.49
CA LEU A 88 1.14 -2.87 -12.02
C LEU A 88 0.86 -1.82 -13.10
N ASP A 89 -0.04 -2.14 -14.01
CA ASP A 89 -0.47 -1.20 -15.03
C ASP A 89 -1.46 -0.18 -14.46
N THR A 90 -0.99 1.04 -14.28
CA THR A 90 -1.77 2.20 -13.85
C THR A 90 -2.68 1.93 -12.63
N PRO A 91 -2.18 1.39 -11.52
CA PRO A 91 -3.01 0.95 -10.40
C PRO A 91 -3.77 2.11 -9.75
N ALA A 92 -5.00 1.85 -9.32
CA ALA A 92 -5.79 2.76 -8.52
C ALA A 92 -5.57 2.46 -7.03
N THR A 93 -4.64 3.17 -6.40
CA THR A 93 -4.28 2.92 -5.00
C THR A 93 -5.26 3.62 -4.05
N VAL A 94 -5.74 2.90 -3.04
CA VAL A 94 -6.54 3.48 -1.95
C VAL A 94 -5.62 4.28 -1.03
N MET A 95 -5.90 5.58 -0.90
CA MET A 95 -5.06 6.53 -0.19
C MET A 95 -5.89 7.35 0.82
N LYS A 96 -5.30 7.68 1.96
CA LYS A 96 -5.91 8.53 2.98
C LYS A 96 -6.32 9.89 2.39
N SER A 97 -7.57 10.31 2.61
CA SER A 97 -8.16 11.51 1.98
C SER A 97 -7.42 12.80 2.27
N GLU A 98 -6.79 12.91 3.46
CA GLU A 98 -6.01 14.09 3.86
C GLU A 98 -4.80 14.34 2.95
N LEU A 99 -4.20 13.29 2.40
CA LEU A 99 -3.10 13.44 1.43
C LEU A 99 -3.58 14.09 0.13
N GLY A 100 -4.84 13.90 -0.23
CA GLY A 100 -5.48 14.57 -1.38
C GLY A 100 -5.76 16.06 -1.17
N ARG A 101 -5.59 16.58 0.07
CA ARG A 101 -5.74 18.01 0.39
C ARG A 101 -4.44 18.78 0.25
N ILE A 102 -3.29 18.11 0.12
CA ILE A 102 -2.00 18.76 -0.09
C ILE A 102 -2.06 19.56 -1.40
N PRO A 103 -1.76 20.89 -1.36
CA PRO A 103 -1.77 21.72 -2.55
C PRO A 103 -0.93 21.13 -3.68
N LEU A 104 -1.36 21.31 -4.92
CA LEU A 104 -0.79 20.73 -6.16
C LEU A 104 -0.85 19.20 -6.21
N TRP A 105 -0.30 18.51 -5.20
CA TRP A 105 -0.32 17.05 -5.10
C TRP A 105 -1.73 16.46 -5.19
N GLY A 106 -2.69 17.02 -4.45
CA GLY A 106 -4.08 16.56 -4.48
C GLY A 106 -4.77 16.73 -5.84
N ARG A 107 -4.33 17.68 -6.68
CA ARG A 107 -4.80 17.79 -8.06
C ARG A 107 -4.26 16.65 -8.91
N LEU A 108 -3.00 16.32 -8.75
CA LEU A 108 -2.33 15.24 -9.49
C LEU A 108 -2.89 13.87 -9.10
N THR A 109 -3.09 13.61 -7.81
CA THR A 109 -3.67 12.33 -7.34
C THR A 109 -5.08 12.11 -7.86
N ARG A 110 -5.91 13.16 -7.92
CA ARG A 110 -7.25 13.09 -8.55
C ARG A 110 -7.17 12.84 -10.05
N ALA A 111 -6.28 13.55 -10.76
CA ALA A 111 -6.08 13.38 -12.19
C ALA A 111 -5.53 11.98 -12.53
N TYR A 112 -4.65 11.44 -11.70
CA TYR A 112 -4.16 10.06 -11.82
C TYR A 112 -5.28 9.03 -11.62
N GLY A 113 -6.25 9.32 -10.76
CA GLY A 113 -7.33 8.40 -10.36
C GLY A 113 -6.95 7.54 -9.16
N ILE A 114 -6.29 8.16 -8.16
CA ILE A 114 -6.12 7.60 -6.81
C ILE A 114 -7.48 7.59 -6.11
N ILE A 115 -7.76 6.56 -5.33
CA ILE A 115 -9.02 6.37 -4.61
C ILE A 115 -8.88 6.94 -3.19
N PRO A 116 -9.49 8.11 -2.88
CA PRO A 116 -9.40 8.68 -1.54
C PRO A 116 -10.33 7.94 -0.58
N VAL A 117 -9.82 7.62 0.62
CA VAL A 117 -10.60 7.05 1.72
C VAL A 117 -10.55 7.95 2.96
N ASP A 118 -11.71 8.24 3.48
CA ASP A 118 -11.90 8.86 4.78
C ASP A 118 -12.31 7.75 5.77
N ARG A 119 -11.44 7.43 6.71
CA ARG A 119 -11.64 6.30 7.62
C ARG A 119 -12.72 6.58 8.66
N ASP A 120 -12.92 7.84 9.01
CA ASP A 120 -13.87 8.28 10.03
C ASP A 120 -15.23 8.66 9.42
N GLY A 121 -15.34 8.63 8.09
CA GLY A 121 -16.50 9.13 7.35
C GLY A 121 -17.68 8.14 7.21
N GLY A 122 -17.66 6.99 7.89
CA GLY A 122 -18.75 6.04 7.93
C GLY A 122 -19.28 5.58 6.56
N GLY A 123 -20.59 5.37 6.44
CA GLY A 123 -21.22 4.87 5.21
C GLY A 123 -21.09 5.80 4.00
N ALA A 124 -20.96 7.12 4.21
CA ALA A 124 -20.76 8.07 3.12
C ALA A 124 -19.36 7.93 2.51
N ALA A 125 -18.35 7.70 3.34
CA ALA A 125 -16.98 7.44 2.88
C ALA A 125 -16.89 6.12 2.10
N LEU A 126 -17.56 5.07 2.59
CA LEU A 126 -17.63 3.80 1.87
C LEU A 126 -18.28 3.96 0.48
N ARG A 127 -19.40 4.69 0.37
CA ARG A 127 -20.03 4.94 -0.93
C ARG A 127 -19.10 5.69 -1.91
N ARG A 128 -18.33 6.68 -1.43
CA ARG A 128 -17.33 7.39 -2.26
C ARG A 128 -16.20 6.46 -2.70
N LEU A 129 -15.70 5.63 -1.79
CA LEU A 129 -14.69 4.61 -2.07
C LEU A 129 -15.16 3.67 -3.17
N LEU A 130 -16.37 3.10 -3.03
CA LEU A 130 -16.94 2.16 -3.99
C LEU A 130 -17.18 2.77 -5.37
N ARG A 131 -17.63 4.04 -5.43
CA ARG A 131 -17.79 4.76 -6.71
C ARG A 131 -16.44 4.92 -7.41
N ALA A 132 -15.43 5.44 -6.72
CA ALA A 132 -14.11 5.65 -7.30
C ALA A 132 -13.43 4.32 -7.70
N ALA A 133 -13.67 3.26 -6.93
CA ALA A 133 -13.20 1.93 -7.28
C ALA A 133 -13.92 1.38 -8.53
N GLY A 134 -15.24 1.57 -8.64
CA GLY A 134 -16.00 1.20 -9.84
C GLY A 134 -15.53 1.91 -11.10
N GLU A 135 -15.19 3.20 -11.01
CA GLU A 135 -14.59 3.97 -12.12
C GLU A 135 -13.25 3.36 -12.55
N ALA A 136 -12.38 2.99 -11.58
CA ALA A 136 -11.11 2.36 -11.88
C ALA A 136 -11.26 0.98 -12.53
N VAL A 137 -12.23 0.18 -12.06
CA VAL A 137 -12.58 -1.13 -12.65
C VAL A 137 -13.06 -0.99 -14.08
N ALA A 138 -13.92 0.00 -14.36
CA ALA A 138 -14.39 0.28 -15.72
C ALA A 138 -13.25 0.70 -16.68
N GLU A 139 -12.16 1.28 -16.16
CA GLU A 139 -10.92 1.56 -16.90
C GLU A 139 -10.00 0.33 -17.02
N GLY A 140 -10.39 -0.84 -16.48
CA GLY A 140 -9.56 -2.06 -16.47
C GLY A 140 -8.39 -2.04 -15.50
N ARG A 141 -8.36 -1.12 -14.53
CA ARG A 141 -7.25 -0.87 -13.62
C ARG A 141 -7.29 -1.75 -12.37
N PRO A 142 -6.17 -2.30 -11.91
CA PRO A 142 -6.11 -2.99 -10.62
C PRO A 142 -6.29 -1.97 -9.47
N ILE A 143 -6.97 -2.41 -8.41
CA ILE A 143 -7.16 -1.62 -7.19
C ILE A 143 -6.19 -2.10 -6.14
N VAL A 144 -5.28 -1.24 -5.68
CA VAL A 144 -4.36 -1.55 -4.58
C VAL A 144 -4.95 -1.04 -3.27
N ILE A 145 -5.14 -1.95 -2.33
CA ILE A 145 -5.59 -1.63 -0.97
C ILE A 145 -4.62 -2.20 0.06
N PHE A 146 -4.41 -1.43 1.12
CA PHE A 146 -3.70 -1.86 2.32
C PHE A 146 -4.73 -2.15 3.41
N PRO A 147 -5.18 -3.42 3.54
CA PRO A 147 -6.36 -3.74 4.32
C PRO A 147 -6.18 -3.57 5.84
N GLU A 148 -4.96 -3.40 6.31
CA GLU A 148 -4.64 -3.04 7.71
C GLU A 148 -4.94 -1.57 8.04
N GLY A 149 -5.26 -0.76 7.03
CA GLY A 149 -5.61 0.64 7.17
C GLY A 149 -4.48 1.56 7.59
N THR A 150 -3.36 1.06 8.06
CA THR A 150 -2.17 1.83 8.47
C THR A 150 -0.90 1.01 8.24
N ARG A 151 0.25 1.68 8.29
CA ARG A 151 1.54 0.98 8.27
C ARG A 151 1.79 0.29 9.60
N VAL A 152 2.09 -0.99 9.56
CA VAL A 152 2.39 -1.84 10.73
C VAL A 152 3.86 -2.21 10.79
N ALA A 153 4.37 -2.50 11.98
CA ALA A 153 5.74 -2.95 12.12
C ALA A 153 5.88 -4.42 11.65
N PRO A 154 7.08 -4.85 11.20
CA PRO A 154 7.34 -6.26 10.95
C PRO A 154 7.00 -7.13 12.17
N GLY A 155 6.24 -8.21 11.97
CA GLY A 155 5.74 -9.09 13.02
C GLY A 155 4.34 -8.72 13.56
N GLU A 156 3.85 -7.51 13.34
CA GLU A 156 2.49 -7.12 13.72
C GLU A 156 1.46 -7.62 12.69
N ARG A 157 0.34 -8.15 13.20
CA ARG A 157 -0.75 -8.73 12.39
C ARG A 157 -2.12 -8.25 12.86
N PRO A 158 -2.42 -6.95 12.75
CA PRO A 158 -3.71 -6.43 13.17
C PRO A 158 -4.83 -7.00 12.30
N PRO A 159 -6.08 -6.97 12.79
CA PRO A 159 -7.25 -7.32 11.99
C PRO A 159 -7.38 -6.38 10.77
N LEU A 160 -8.09 -6.87 9.75
CA LEU A 160 -8.35 -6.08 8.55
C LEU A 160 -9.45 -5.03 8.81
N GLU A 161 -9.30 -3.85 8.22
CA GLU A 161 -10.29 -2.79 8.28
C GLU A 161 -11.56 -3.14 7.47
N PRO A 162 -12.75 -2.73 7.94
CA PRO A 162 -14.02 -3.05 7.28
C PRO A 162 -14.13 -2.60 5.80
N GLY A 163 -13.33 -1.60 5.41
CA GLY A 163 -13.29 -1.11 4.04
C GLY A 163 -12.89 -2.15 3.01
N PHE A 164 -12.04 -3.11 3.39
CA PHE A 164 -11.67 -4.23 2.55
C PHE A 164 -12.88 -5.11 2.22
N ALA A 165 -13.64 -5.54 3.24
CA ALA A 165 -14.83 -6.36 3.04
C ALA A 165 -15.89 -5.65 2.18
N GLY A 166 -16.03 -4.33 2.36
CA GLY A 166 -16.92 -3.51 1.54
C GLY A 166 -16.53 -3.53 0.07
N LEU A 167 -15.25 -3.31 -0.24
CA LEU A 167 -14.72 -3.39 -1.61
C LEU A 167 -14.90 -4.78 -2.22
N TYR A 168 -14.47 -5.81 -1.51
CA TYR A 168 -14.55 -7.20 -1.97
C TYR A 168 -15.97 -7.60 -2.36
N ARG A 169 -16.93 -7.32 -1.48
CA ARG A 169 -18.34 -7.65 -1.72
C ARG A 169 -18.96 -6.84 -2.86
N ALA A 170 -18.65 -5.55 -2.94
CA ALA A 170 -19.30 -4.65 -3.90
C ALA A 170 -18.76 -4.80 -5.33
N LEU A 171 -17.48 -5.09 -5.49
CA LEU A 171 -16.84 -5.18 -6.80
C LEU A 171 -16.94 -6.57 -7.43
N GLY A 172 -17.12 -7.63 -6.63
CA GLY A 172 -17.20 -9.00 -7.18
C GLY A 172 -15.94 -9.43 -7.93
N LEU A 173 -14.77 -8.86 -7.57
CA LEU A 173 -13.49 -9.15 -8.20
C LEU A 173 -12.66 -10.13 -7.36
N PRO A 174 -11.78 -10.91 -8.00
CA PRO A 174 -10.80 -11.70 -7.27
C PRO A 174 -9.83 -10.80 -6.50
N VAL A 175 -9.34 -11.32 -5.38
CA VAL A 175 -8.31 -10.64 -4.56
C VAL A 175 -6.98 -11.36 -4.73
N VAL A 176 -5.95 -10.63 -5.14
CA VAL A 176 -4.56 -11.11 -5.15
C VAL A 176 -3.86 -10.56 -3.90
N PRO A 177 -3.60 -11.40 -2.90
CA PRO A 177 -2.91 -10.97 -1.70
C PRO A 177 -1.41 -10.81 -1.96
N VAL A 178 -0.79 -9.79 -1.35
CA VAL A 178 0.66 -9.55 -1.47
C VAL A 178 1.30 -9.45 -0.10
N ALA A 179 2.19 -10.40 0.20
CA ALA A 179 3.07 -10.32 1.36
C ALA A 179 4.35 -9.55 1.00
N LEU A 180 4.89 -8.80 1.96
CA LEU A 180 6.16 -8.10 1.80
C LEU A 180 6.91 -7.93 3.13
N ASP A 181 8.20 -7.62 3.04
CA ASP A 181 9.12 -7.43 4.17
C ASP A 181 9.82 -6.06 4.17
N SER A 182 9.20 -5.07 3.51
CA SER A 182 9.78 -3.73 3.31
C SER A 182 10.13 -3.00 4.60
N GLY A 183 9.40 -3.23 5.68
CA GLY A 183 9.59 -2.57 6.96
C GLY A 183 10.93 -2.84 7.64
N ARG A 184 11.63 -3.91 7.26
CA ARG A 184 12.99 -4.24 7.74
C ARG A 184 14.06 -3.34 7.12
N ILE A 185 13.85 -2.94 5.87
CA ILE A 185 14.80 -2.18 5.05
C ILE A 185 14.44 -0.71 5.06
N TRP A 186 13.15 -0.42 4.99
CA TRP A 186 12.59 0.93 5.00
C TRP A 186 11.55 1.11 6.13
N PRO A 187 12.00 1.19 7.41
CA PRO A 187 11.09 1.25 8.54
C PRO A 187 10.21 2.51 8.51
N ARG A 188 8.94 2.36 8.93
CA ARG A 188 8.08 3.52 9.17
C ARG A 188 8.69 4.40 10.27
N ARG A 189 8.59 5.72 10.16
CA ARG A 189 9.12 6.69 11.14
C ARG A 189 10.66 6.69 11.30
N SER A 190 11.41 6.02 10.42
CA SER A 190 12.87 6.11 10.42
C SER A 190 13.37 6.93 9.24
N PHE A 191 14.27 7.86 9.52
CA PHE A 191 15.01 8.56 8.47
C PHE A 191 15.99 7.59 7.77
N VAL A 192 16.63 6.73 8.53
CA VAL A 192 17.65 5.81 8.03
C VAL A 192 17.01 4.59 7.38
N LYS A 193 17.43 4.31 6.15
CA LYS A 193 17.07 3.14 5.37
C LYS A 193 18.30 2.28 5.17
N SER A 194 18.13 0.97 5.09
CA SER A 194 19.22 0.01 4.92
C SER A 194 19.22 -0.56 3.51
N PRO A 195 20.39 -0.85 2.93
CA PRO A 195 20.46 -1.59 1.67
C PRO A 195 19.92 -3.01 1.86
N GLY A 196 19.40 -3.59 0.79
CA GLY A 196 18.89 -4.96 0.81
C GLY A 196 17.89 -5.26 -0.29
N VAL A 197 17.23 -6.40 -0.16
CA VAL A 197 16.21 -6.86 -1.10
C VAL A 197 14.86 -6.86 -0.38
N VAL A 198 13.90 -6.11 -0.90
CA VAL A 198 12.49 -6.18 -0.49
C VAL A 198 11.83 -7.26 -1.34
N THR A 199 11.28 -8.27 -0.69
CA THR A 199 10.49 -9.31 -1.35
C THR A 199 9.02 -8.89 -1.38
N MET A 200 8.41 -8.97 -2.56
CA MET A 200 6.97 -8.80 -2.76
C MET A 200 6.42 -10.09 -3.36
N ARG A 201 5.70 -10.86 -2.54
CA ARG A 201 5.13 -12.15 -2.93
C ARG A 201 3.66 -12.03 -3.24
N PHE A 202 3.32 -12.18 -4.51
CA PHE A 202 1.95 -12.28 -4.99
C PHE A 202 1.45 -13.70 -4.74
N GLY A 203 0.39 -13.82 -3.93
CA GLY A 203 -0.25 -15.09 -3.62
C GLY A 203 -1.26 -15.52 -4.69
N ALA A 204 -1.78 -16.73 -4.54
CA ALA A 204 -2.85 -17.22 -5.40
C ALA A 204 -4.11 -16.34 -5.28
N PRO A 205 -4.80 -16.05 -6.38
CA PRO A 205 -6.04 -15.29 -6.34
C PRO A 205 -7.11 -15.93 -5.46
N ILE A 206 -7.72 -15.15 -4.59
CA ILE A 206 -8.87 -15.55 -3.78
C ILE A 206 -10.12 -15.20 -4.59
N PRO A 207 -11.00 -16.19 -4.89
CA PRO A 207 -12.16 -15.95 -5.74
C PRO A 207 -13.15 -14.97 -5.09
N PRO A 208 -13.97 -14.26 -5.88
CA PRO A 208 -15.07 -13.46 -5.36
C PRO A 208 -16.20 -14.35 -4.77
N GLY A 209 -17.06 -13.73 -3.96
CA GLY A 209 -18.28 -14.39 -3.46
C GLY A 209 -18.11 -15.23 -2.22
N LEU A 210 -16.92 -15.34 -1.64
CA LEU A 210 -16.73 -16.02 -0.35
C LEU A 210 -17.44 -15.28 0.80
N PRO A 211 -17.86 -15.99 1.86
CA PRO A 211 -18.28 -15.37 3.11
C PRO A 211 -17.22 -14.40 3.63
N ARG A 212 -17.66 -13.27 4.19
CA ARG A 212 -16.76 -12.21 4.66
C ARG A 212 -15.63 -12.73 5.55
N ALA A 213 -15.97 -13.51 6.57
CA ALA A 213 -14.99 -14.04 7.53
C ALA A 213 -13.94 -14.92 6.86
N GLU A 214 -14.35 -15.72 5.87
CA GLU A 214 -13.44 -16.58 5.11
C GLU A 214 -12.50 -15.76 4.21
N ALA A 215 -13.03 -14.78 3.47
CA ALA A 215 -12.23 -13.93 2.62
C ALA A 215 -11.20 -13.11 3.44
N GLU A 216 -11.64 -12.52 4.56
CA GLU A 216 -10.76 -11.78 5.48
C GLU A 216 -9.68 -12.70 6.08
N ALA A 217 -10.02 -13.91 6.51
CA ALA A 217 -9.05 -14.85 7.07
C ALA A 217 -8.00 -15.29 6.02
N ARG A 218 -8.42 -15.60 4.79
CA ARG A 218 -7.51 -15.98 3.70
C ARG A 218 -6.57 -14.81 3.32
N VAL A 219 -7.10 -13.61 3.18
CA VAL A 219 -6.28 -12.42 2.88
C VAL A 219 -5.32 -12.14 4.02
N HIS A 220 -5.79 -12.14 5.27
CA HIS A 220 -4.98 -11.89 6.45
C HIS A 220 -3.81 -12.89 6.56
N ALA A 221 -4.08 -14.18 6.37
CA ALA A 221 -3.02 -15.20 6.38
C ALA A 221 -1.99 -14.96 5.26
N ALA A 222 -2.46 -14.69 4.04
CA ALA A 222 -1.60 -14.55 2.87
C ALA A 222 -0.72 -13.30 2.90
N ILE A 223 -1.26 -12.13 3.30
CA ILE A 223 -0.45 -10.89 3.39
C ILE A 223 0.61 -10.94 4.50
N ASN A 224 0.43 -11.80 5.50
CA ASN A 224 1.35 -12.00 6.61
C ASN A 224 2.37 -13.15 6.39
N ALA A 225 2.40 -13.76 5.22
CA ALA A 225 3.24 -14.93 4.93
C ALA A 225 4.77 -14.66 5.00
N LEU A 226 5.21 -13.40 4.86
CA LEU A 226 6.61 -12.99 4.99
C LEU A 226 6.91 -12.26 6.30
N ASP A 227 5.92 -12.16 7.18
CA ASP A 227 6.01 -11.35 8.38
C ASP A 227 6.64 -12.13 9.54
N LEU A 228 7.95 -12.31 9.46
CA LEU A 228 8.75 -12.92 10.53
C LEU A 228 9.06 -11.88 11.60
N PRO A 229 9.04 -12.23 12.91
CA PRO A 229 9.46 -11.35 13.98
C PRO A 229 10.89 -10.82 13.76
N LEU A 230 11.14 -9.57 14.18
CA LEU A 230 12.52 -9.06 14.20
C LEU A 230 13.33 -9.83 15.24
N PRO A 231 14.55 -10.28 14.93
CA PRO A 231 15.42 -10.90 15.93
C PRO A 231 15.61 -9.93 17.12
N GLY A 232 15.36 -10.40 18.35
CA GLY A 232 15.54 -9.63 19.59
C GLY A 232 14.31 -8.88 20.14
N ARG A 233 13.14 -8.95 19.53
CA ARG A 233 11.86 -8.64 20.17
C ARG A 233 11.11 -9.93 20.47
N GLU A 234 11.58 -10.65 21.47
CA GLU A 234 10.71 -11.58 22.19
C GLU A 234 9.57 -10.78 22.80
N GLY A 235 8.35 -11.24 22.56
CA GLY A 235 7.14 -10.49 22.82
C GLY A 235 7.11 -9.92 24.24
N SER A 236 6.78 -8.64 24.37
CA SER A 236 6.12 -8.14 25.56
C SER A 236 4.81 -8.91 25.68
N GLY A 237 4.85 -9.99 26.46
CA GLY A 237 3.74 -10.90 26.63
C GLY A 237 2.49 -10.14 27.08
N VAL A 238 1.45 -10.26 26.31
CA VAL A 238 0.10 -10.19 26.86
C VAL A 238 -0.03 -11.42 27.73
N GLY A 239 0.07 -11.20 29.04
CA GLY A 239 -0.17 -12.25 30.03
C GLY A 239 -1.54 -12.88 29.81
N PRO A 240 -1.74 -14.14 30.20
CA PRO A 240 -3.02 -14.80 30.04
C PRO A 240 -4.13 -13.98 30.76
N PRO A 241 -5.34 -13.98 30.23
CA PRO A 241 -6.45 -13.28 30.88
C PRO A 241 -6.62 -13.82 32.30
N LYS A 242 -6.64 -12.90 33.30
CA LYS A 242 -6.95 -13.25 34.69
C LYS A 242 -8.25 -14.04 34.70
N ALA A 243 -8.17 -15.25 35.24
CA ALA A 243 -9.34 -16.06 35.53
C ALA A 243 -10.29 -15.26 36.42
N ALA A 244 -11.56 -15.23 36.05
CA ALA A 244 -12.61 -14.64 36.86
C ALA A 244 -12.66 -15.38 38.20
N GLU A 245 -12.42 -14.66 39.27
CA GLU A 245 -12.68 -15.14 40.63
C GLU A 245 -14.19 -15.34 40.79
N THR A 246 -14.60 -16.58 40.94
CA THR A 246 -15.94 -16.96 41.40
C THR A 246 -16.10 -16.54 42.86
N PRO A 247 -17.15 -15.80 43.24
CA PRO A 247 -17.46 -15.57 44.66
C PRO A 247 -17.95 -16.89 45.26
N SER A 248 -17.31 -17.30 46.34
CA SER A 248 -17.75 -18.40 47.20
C SER A 248 -18.92 -17.97 48.09
N PRO A 249 -19.72 -18.93 48.54
CA PRO A 249 -21.06 -18.74 49.12
C PRO A 249 -21.14 -18.02 50.47
#